data_20e9c4b78e664100ed9584a67dd5029f
#
_entry.id   20e9c4b78e664100ed9584a67dd5029f
#
_cell.length_a   1.000
_cell.length_b   1.000
_cell.length_c   1.000
_cell.angle_alpha   90.00
_cell.angle_beta   90.00
_cell.angle_gamma   90.00
#
_symmetry.space_group_name_H-M   'P 1'
#
loop_
_entity.id
_entity.type
_entity.pdbx_description
1 polymer ?
#
loop_
_entity_poly.entity_id
_entity_poly.type
_entity_poly.pdbx_seq_one_letter_code
_entity_poly.pdbx_strand_id
1 'polypeptide(L)'
;MKHLPLFFDLLGRRVVVVGEGPAADRRAALARSAGAVVRQLPDVRVDDLRGAAAVFIATGDLDHDTVAQRVAKSLGVPVNVADRPALCDFILPAIVDRDDVVVAISTGGASPTLAATLRGRIEAVLPERIGNLAKLASTFRAQVNALIVDPARRRTFWRRLVEGPAARLVLAGDDAGARRTALGELDDARRRLAPVGIAHIVGAGPGDPDLLTLKAAQLLREADAILHDDLVPPAVLARARRDAELVPVGKRKGHVRWTQDEINAELVRRVRAGQTVVRLKAGDPFVFGRGGEEVEALREAGLPVAIVPGVTAALGCAASAGIPLTHRKLASAVTFVSGHSADGSRAAAWPTLAAQGHTLAVYMGATEAASVRDRLLHAGAAPTTPVAIVENGTRPDQRVSTGRLADLTRLAAAHTRGDAGPSLIIVGEVAALAAAEQQSLAKVS
;
A
#
# COMPACT_ATOMS: atom_id res chain seq x y z
N MET A 1 15.63 9.46 4.64
CA MET A 1 15.07 10.81 4.37
C MET A 1 16.17 11.83 4.61
N LYS A 2 16.50 12.66 3.63
CA LYS A 2 17.61 13.66 3.75
C LYS A 2 17.18 14.90 4.56
N HIS A 3 15.92 15.34 4.44
CA HIS A 3 15.37 16.49 5.15
C HIS A 3 14.03 16.09 5.80
N LEU A 4 13.78 16.56 7.01
CA LEU A 4 12.51 16.40 7.70
C LEU A 4 11.51 17.44 7.16
N PRO A 5 10.34 17.02 6.58
CA PRO A 5 9.33 17.96 6.16
C PRO A 5 8.59 18.54 7.38
N LEU A 6 8.58 19.86 7.49
CA LEU A 6 7.87 20.61 8.53
C LEU A 6 7.06 21.72 7.88
N PHE A 7 5.86 21.99 8.43
CA PHE A 7 5.10 23.19 8.13
C PHE A 7 5.35 24.20 9.22
N PHE A 8 5.83 25.38 8.83
CA PHE A 8 6.24 26.43 9.75
C PHE A 8 5.12 27.47 9.87
N ASP A 9 4.57 27.63 11.07
CA ASP A 9 3.55 28.64 11.32
C ASP A 9 4.20 30.02 11.37
N LEU A 10 3.88 30.85 10.38
CA LEU A 10 4.40 32.21 10.23
C LEU A 10 3.36 33.29 10.46
N LEU A 11 2.11 32.92 10.80
CA LEU A 11 1.02 33.89 10.96
C LEU A 11 1.39 34.95 12.01
N GLY A 12 1.44 36.24 11.58
CA GLY A 12 1.81 37.38 12.41
C GLY A 12 3.29 37.43 12.87
N ARG A 13 4.10 36.45 12.47
CA ARG A 13 5.51 36.37 12.84
C ARG A 13 6.38 37.15 11.86
N ARG A 14 7.44 37.77 12.38
CA ARG A 14 8.36 38.56 11.55
C ARG A 14 9.30 37.64 10.78
N VAL A 15 9.37 37.88 9.47
CA VAL A 15 10.34 37.27 8.55
C VAL A 15 11.16 38.39 7.89
N VAL A 16 12.46 38.21 7.83
CA VAL A 16 13.35 39.15 7.16
C VAL A 16 13.80 38.56 5.83
N VAL A 17 13.77 39.40 4.78
CA VAL A 17 14.32 39.09 3.47
C VAL A 17 15.46 40.03 3.18
N VAL A 18 16.64 39.49 2.96
CA VAL A 18 17.86 40.24 2.66
C VAL A 18 18.15 40.14 1.17
N GLY A 19 18.21 41.26 0.50
CA GLY A 19 18.43 41.37 -0.94
C GLY A 19 17.30 42.05 -1.68
N GLU A 20 17.56 42.34 -2.94
CA GLU A 20 16.63 42.98 -3.88
C GLU A 20 16.49 42.16 -5.17
N GLY A 21 15.47 42.52 -5.97
CA GLY A 21 15.19 41.88 -7.25
C GLY A 21 14.37 40.57 -7.17
N PRO A 22 14.16 39.90 -8.31
CA PRO A 22 13.15 38.88 -8.47
C PRO A 22 13.28 37.66 -7.52
N ALA A 23 14.49 37.35 -7.07
CA ALA A 23 14.73 36.22 -6.15
C ALA A 23 14.29 36.57 -4.72
N ALA A 24 14.58 37.77 -4.24
CA ALA A 24 14.15 38.28 -2.95
C ALA A 24 12.64 38.52 -2.94
N ASP A 25 12.07 39.10 -4.00
CA ASP A 25 10.64 39.39 -4.12
C ASP A 25 9.79 38.15 -4.09
N ARG A 26 10.21 37.06 -4.76
CA ARG A 26 9.51 35.78 -4.69
C ARG A 26 9.48 35.20 -3.27
N ARG A 27 10.58 35.31 -2.52
CA ARG A 27 10.66 34.85 -1.12
C ARG A 27 9.80 35.70 -0.20
N ALA A 28 9.81 37.01 -0.41
CA ALA A 28 8.97 37.93 0.33
C ALA A 28 7.47 37.65 0.07
N ALA A 29 7.10 37.42 -1.18
CA ALA A 29 5.73 37.06 -1.54
C ALA A 29 5.30 35.73 -0.91
N LEU A 30 6.16 34.69 -0.94
CA LEU A 30 5.89 33.41 -0.31
C LEU A 30 5.70 33.55 1.21
N ALA A 31 6.55 34.31 1.88
CA ALA A 31 6.41 34.52 3.32
C ALA A 31 5.11 35.29 3.65
N ARG A 32 4.75 36.28 2.85
CA ARG A 32 3.46 37.03 3.01
C ARG A 32 2.25 36.12 2.79
N SER A 33 2.28 35.24 1.79
CA SER A 33 1.18 34.28 1.59
C SER A 33 0.97 33.32 2.77
N ALA A 34 2.03 33.05 3.53
CA ALA A 34 1.97 32.30 4.79
C ALA A 34 1.60 33.17 6.02
N GLY A 35 1.15 34.41 5.82
CA GLY A 35 0.72 35.32 6.88
C GLY A 35 1.86 35.98 7.66
N ALA A 36 3.10 35.93 7.19
CA ALA A 36 4.22 36.58 7.86
C ALA A 36 4.21 38.10 7.71
N VAL A 37 4.72 38.80 8.72
CA VAL A 37 5.09 40.23 8.66
C VAL A 37 6.49 40.30 8.06
N VAL A 38 6.56 40.62 6.77
CA VAL A 38 7.82 40.62 6.01
C VAL A 38 8.50 41.99 6.04
N ARG A 39 9.78 42.01 6.44
CA ARG A 39 10.68 43.15 6.30
C ARG A 39 11.75 42.80 5.26
N GLN A 40 11.75 43.51 4.14
CA GLN A 40 12.76 43.34 3.09
C GLN A 40 13.81 44.47 3.20
N LEU A 41 15.09 44.10 3.11
CA LEU A 41 16.23 44.98 3.31
C LEU A 41 17.31 44.71 2.25
N PRO A 42 17.97 45.68 1.69
CA PRO A 42 19.09 45.48 0.77
C PRO A 42 20.28 44.80 1.46
N ASP A 43 20.53 45.14 2.71
CA ASP A 43 21.59 44.61 3.57
C ASP A 43 21.06 44.39 4.99
N VAL A 44 21.79 43.60 5.82
CA VAL A 44 21.35 43.22 7.15
C VAL A 44 22.28 43.67 8.27
N ARG A 45 21.68 44.16 9.37
CA ARG A 45 22.34 44.38 10.64
C ARG A 45 21.83 43.42 11.68
N VAL A 46 22.62 43.16 12.73
CA VAL A 46 22.28 42.25 13.83
C VAL A 46 20.86 42.52 14.39
N ASP A 47 20.56 43.82 14.63
CA ASP A 47 19.28 44.23 15.22
C ASP A 47 18.07 43.95 14.30
N ASP A 48 18.26 43.89 12.99
CA ASP A 48 17.20 43.58 12.03
C ASP A 48 16.71 42.16 12.18
N LEU A 49 17.58 41.23 12.59
CA LEU A 49 17.24 39.80 12.72
C LEU A 49 16.76 39.37 14.12
N ARG A 50 16.99 40.21 15.17
CA ARG A 50 16.56 39.85 16.53
C ARG A 50 15.05 39.54 16.59
N GLY A 51 14.71 38.33 17.04
CA GLY A 51 13.31 37.84 17.15
C GLY A 51 12.62 37.61 15.81
N ALA A 52 13.32 37.54 14.69
CA ALA A 52 12.77 37.05 13.44
C ALA A 52 12.54 35.54 13.52
N ALA A 53 11.43 35.06 12.93
CA ALA A 53 11.11 33.66 12.87
C ALA A 53 11.94 32.89 11.85
N ALA A 54 12.33 33.56 10.76
CA ALA A 54 13.23 33.07 9.72
C ALA A 54 13.83 34.24 8.93
N VAL A 55 14.92 33.96 8.24
CA VAL A 55 15.51 34.88 7.28
C VAL A 55 15.70 34.22 5.92
N PHE A 56 15.33 34.93 4.86
CA PHE A 56 15.64 34.58 3.49
C PHE A 56 16.73 35.54 2.96
N ILE A 57 17.79 34.96 2.41
CA ILE A 57 18.92 35.72 1.87
C ILE A 57 18.97 35.49 0.37
N ALA A 58 18.98 36.56 -0.41
CA ALA A 58 18.96 36.54 -1.87
C ALA A 58 19.60 37.79 -2.44
N THR A 59 20.85 38.07 -2.05
CA THR A 59 21.59 39.26 -2.54
C THR A 59 22.23 39.01 -3.90
N GLY A 60 22.45 37.73 -4.25
CA GLY A 60 23.18 37.33 -5.46
C GLY A 60 24.70 37.37 -5.31
N ASP A 61 25.22 37.97 -4.24
CA ASP A 61 26.64 38.05 -3.91
C ASP A 61 27.00 37.02 -2.82
N LEU A 62 28.07 36.24 -3.03
CA LEU A 62 28.47 35.18 -2.11
C LEU A 62 28.96 35.70 -0.76
N ASP A 63 29.72 36.80 -0.79
CA ASP A 63 30.32 37.34 0.43
C ASP A 63 29.23 37.99 1.30
N HIS A 64 28.32 38.74 0.70
CA HIS A 64 27.16 39.32 1.39
C HIS A 64 26.25 38.22 1.93
N ASP A 65 25.94 37.20 1.12
CA ASP A 65 25.11 36.04 1.56
C ASP A 65 25.74 35.33 2.77
N THR A 66 27.08 35.15 2.75
CA THR A 66 27.82 34.48 3.82
C THR A 66 27.84 35.31 5.10
N VAL A 67 28.02 36.62 4.98
CA VAL A 67 27.98 37.53 6.13
C VAL A 67 26.59 37.54 6.76
N ALA A 68 25.55 37.71 5.96
CA ALA A 68 24.16 37.70 6.43
C ALA A 68 23.79 36.39 7.10
N GLN A 69 24.21 35.23 6.54
CA GLN A 69 24.03 33.90 7.10
C GLN A 69 24.71 33.76 8.48
N ARG A 70 25.96 34.23 8.64
CA ARG A 70 26.65 34.19 9.93
C ARG A 70 25.93 35.03 11.00
N VAL A 71 25.44 36.20 10.63
CA VAL A 71 24.64 37.05 11.52
C VAL A 71 23.37 36.31 11.96
N ALA A 72 22.64 35.69 11.02
CA ALA A 72 21.43 34.91 11.34
C ALA A 72 21.73 33.75 12.30
N LYS A 73 22.78 32.97 12.02
CA LYS A 73 23.19 31.83 12.85
C LYS A 73 23.64 32.25 14.25
N SER A 74 24.33 33.38 14.39
CA SER A 74 24.74 33.89 15.70
C SER A 74 23.56 34.23 16.61
N LEU A 75 22.41 34.52 16.04
CA LEU A 75 21.15 34.81 16.72
C LEU A 75 20.20 33.59 16.83
N GLY A 76 20.61 32.44 16.32
CA GLY A 76 19.75 31.22 16.27
C GLY A 76 18.54 31.36 15.34
N VAL A 77 18.57 32.25 14.35
CA VAL A 77 17.49 32.46 13.39
C VAL A 77 17.67 31.51 12.21
N PRO A 78 16.70 30.66 11.89
CA PRO A 78 16.76 29.77 10.74
C PRO A 78 16.92 30.50 9.42
N VAL A 79 17.83 30.02 8.55
CA VAL A 79 18.22 30.71 7.33
C VAL A 79 18.01 29.87 6.07
N ASN A 80 17.50 30.52 5.02
CA ASN A 80 17.51 29.99 3.65
C ASN A 80 18.26 31.00 2.74
N VAL A 81 19.29 30.51 2.06
CA VAL A 81 20.08 31.32 1.10
C VAL A 81 19.74 30.86 -0.32
N ALA A 82 19.41 31.81 -1.19
CA ALA A 82 19.03 31.53 -2.58
C ALA A 82 20.18 30.82 -3.31
N ASP A 83 19.83 29.70 -3.98
CA ASP A 83 20.74 28.91 -4.84
C ASP A 83 22.03 28.40 -4.15
N ARG A 84 22.06 28.43 -2.80
CA ARG A 84 23.20 28.01 -1.98
C ARG A 84 22.79 27.03 -0.87
N PRO A 85 22.48 25.77 -1.20
CA PRO A 85 22.00 24.80 -0.21
C PRO A 85 22.94 24.57 0.98
N ALA A 86 24.26 24.70 0.78
CA ALA A 86 25.27 24.54 1.84
C ALA A 86 25.17 25.58 2.95
N LEU A 87 24.57 26.75 2.67
CA LEU A 87 24.40 27.85 3.62
C LEU A 87 23.00 27.82 4.29
N CYS A 88 22.13 26.88 3.91
CA CYS A 88 20.74 26.81 4.37
C CYS A 88 20.59 25.92 5.60
N ASP A 89 19.74 26.31 6.55
CA ASP A 89 19.21 25.43 7.60
C ASP A 89 17.95 24.72 7.14
N PHE A 90 17.21 25.29 6.20
CA PHE A 90 16.03 24.69 5.57
C PHE A 90 15.96 25.01 4.08
N ILE A 91 15.26 24.18 3.32
CA ILE A 91 15.04 24.36 1.88
C ILE A 91 13.58 24.67 1.57
N LEU A 92 13.34 25.38 0.47
CA LEU A 92 12.00 25.63 -0.02
C LEU A 92 11.57 24.49 -0.97
N PRO A 93 10.41 23.86 -0.73
CA PRO A 93 9.85 22.84 -1.61
C PRO A 93 9.13 23.47 -2.81
N ALA A 94 8.79 22.66 -3.82
CA ALA A 94 7.71 23.00 -4.75
C ALA A 94 6.37 22.83 -4.01
N ILE A 95 5.47 23.80 -4.16
CA ILE A 95 4.23 23.88 -3.37
C ILE A 95 3.02 23.80 -4.28
N VAL A 96 2.04 22.94 -3.92
CA VAL A 96 0.66 23.03 -4.39
C VAL A 96 -0.16 23.58 -3.23
N ASP A 97 -0.72 24.74 -3.43
CA ASP A 97 -1.53 25.46 -2.44
C ASP A 97 -3.02 25.39 -2.85
N ARG A 98 -3.84 24.95 -1.91
CA ARG A 98 -5.31 24.90 -2.00
C ARG A 98 -5.89 25.38 -0.66
N ASP A 99 -5.50 26.56 -0.21
CA ASP A 99 -5.85 27.15 1.10
C ASP A 99 -5.38 26.28 2.29
N ASP A 100 -6.33 25.67 3.02
CA ASP A 100 -6.05 24.82 4.18
C ASP A 100 -5.41 23.47 3.83
N VAL A 101 -5.29 23.15 2.53
CA VAL A 101 -4.60 21.93 2.05
C VAL A 101 -3.36 22.34 1.25
N VAL A 102 -2.20 22.05 1.81
CA VAL A 102 -0.91 22.36 1.18
C VAL A 102 -0.11 21.06 0.96
N VAL A 103 0.42 20.88 -0.25
CA VAL A 103 1.35 19.79 -0.57
C VAL A 103 2.73 20.36 -0.86
N ALA A 104 3.73 19.93 -0.10
CA ALA A 104 5.12 20.33 -0.25
C ALA A 104 5.95 19.17 -0.83
N ILE A 105 6.69 19.43 -1.91
CA ILE A 105 7.42 18.43 -2.68
C ILE A 105 8.89 18.81 -2.71
N SER A 106 9.77 17.94 -2.19
CA SER A 106 11.20 18.13 -2.21
C SER A 106 11.92 16.96 -2.86
N THR A 107 12.90 17.25 -3.70
CA THR A 107 13.84 16.27 -4.26
C THR A 107 15.19 16.30 -3.52
N GLY A 108 15.26 16.94 -2.34
CA GLY A 108 16.49 17.08 -1.57
C GLY A 108 17.55 17.96 -2.25
N GLY A 109 17.12 18.85 -3.16
CA GLY A 109 18.01 19.69 -3.97
C GLY A 109 18.54 19.01 -5.25
N ALA A 110 18.14 17.74 -5.52
CA ALA A 110 18.69 16.97 -6.64
C ALA A 110 18.17 17.44 -8.01
N SER A 111 16.90 17.82 -8.15
CA SER A 111 16.32 18.22 -9.44
C SER A 111 15.11 19.13 -9.28
N PRO A 112 15.24 20.43 -9.58
CA PRO A 112 14.09 21.34 -9.64
C PRO A 112 13.06 20.93 -10.68
N THR A 113 13.50 20.42 -11.83
CA THR A 113 12.61 19.94 -12.92
C THR A 113 11.74 18.77 -12.46
N LEU A 114 12.32 17.80 -11.73
CA LEU A 114 11.54 16.69 -11.18
C LEU A 114 10.50 17.18 -10.17
N ALA A 115 10.87 18.11 -9.30
CA ALA A 115 9.96 18.72 -8.33
C ALA A 115 8.79 19.46 -9.03
N ALA A 116 9.08 20.21 -10.09
CA ALA A 116 8.06 20.89 -10.89
C ALA A 116 7.13 19.91 -11.62
N THR A 117 7.69 18.83 -12.20
CA THR A 117 6.89 17.77 -12.86
C THR A 117 5.94 17.08 -11.87
N LEU A 118 6.44 16.71 -10.69
CA LEU A 118 5.62 16.10 -9.64
C LEU A 118 4.55 17.07 -9.13
N ARG A 119 4.88 18.35 -8.96
CA ARG A 119 3.92 19.40 -8.64
C ARG A 119 2.77 19.43 -9.65
N GLY A 120 3.05 19.52 -10.95
CA GLY A 120 2.02 19.55 -11.99
C GLY A 120 1.13 18.31 -12.00
N ARG A 121 1.69 17.12 -11.76
CA ARG A 121 0.91 15.88 -11.63
C ARG A 121 -0.03 15.90 -10.42
N ILE A 122 0.42 16.39 -9.29
CA ILE A 122 -0.40 16.50 -8.07
C ILE A 122 -1.47 17.58 -8.26
N GLU A 123 -1.13 18.73 -8.85
CA GLU A 123 -2.09 19.78 -9.18
C GLU A 123 -3.24 19.28 -10.06
N ALA A 124 -2.93 18.40 -11.04
CA ALA A 124 -3.93 17.84 -11.95
C ALA A 124 -4.94 16.91 -11.27
N VAL A 125 -4.58 16.26 -10.16
CA VAL A 125 -5.46 15.32 -9.45
C VAL A 125 -6.09 15.91 -8.19
N LEU A 126 -5.59 17.05 -7.70
CA LEU A 126 -6.08 17.67 -6.47
C LEU A 126 -7.12 18.74 -6.82
N PRO A 127 -8.40 18.54 -6.43
CA PRO A 127 -9.46 19.51 -6.76
C PRO A 127 -9.16 20.91 -6.20
N GLU A 128 -9.51 21.96 -6.95
CA GLU A 128 -9.28 23.34 -6.54
C GLU A 128 -9.93 23.69 -5.20
N ARG A 129 -11.16 23.16 -4.97
CA ARG A 129 -11.95 23.45 -3.75
C ARG A 129 -11.67 22.48 -2.59
N ILE A 130 -10.60 21.68 -2.62
CA ILE A 130 -10.29 20.74 -1.54
C ILE A 130 -10.03 21.45 -0.21
N GLY A 131 -9.48 22.66 -0.23
CA GLY A 131 -9.31 23.50 0.96
C GLY A 131 -10.63 23.86 1.64
N ASN A 132 -11.70 24.09 0.87
CA ASN A 132 -13.03 24.32 1.43
C ASN A 132 -13.57 23.08 2.17
N LEU A 133 -13.22 21.88 1.70
CA LEU A 133 -13.57 20.65 2.41
C LEU A 133 -12.82 20.52 3.74
N ALA A 134 -11.55 20.92 3.78
CA ALA A 134 -10.79 20.99 5.02
C ALA A 134 -11.38 22.02 6.00
N LYS A 135 -11.79 23.21 5.49
CA LYS A 135 -12.50 24.25 6.29
C LYS A 135 -13.80 23.69 6.85
N LEU A 136 -14.62 23.00 6.03
CA LEU A 136 -15.85 22.36 6.50
C LEU A 136 -15.55 21.36 7.62
N ALA A 137 -14.56 20.48 7.43
CA ALA A 137 -14.17 19.49 8.43
C ALA A 137 -13.75 20.14 9.75
N SER A 138 -12.99 21.23 9.69
CA SER A 138 -12.54 21.96 10.89
C SER A 138 -13.72 22.50 11.73
N THR A 139 -14.79 22.97 11.07
CA THR A 139 -15.98 23.49 11.78
C THR A 139 -16.73 22.41 12.55
N PHE A 140 -16.62 21.13 12.17
CA PHE A 140 -17.29 20.01 12.85
C PHE A 140 -16.43 19.36 13.94
N ARG A 141 -15.13 19.66 14.02
CA ARG A 141 -14.20 18.96 14.92
C ARG A 141 -14.63 18.96 16.40
N ALA A 142 -15.00 20.11 16.91
CA ALA A 142 -15.45 20.23 18.31
C ALA A 142 -16.76 19.47 18.57
N GLN A 143 -17.73 19.60 17.66
CA GLN A 143 -19.04 18.95 17.78
C GLN A 143 -18.92 17.43 17.68
N VAL A 144 -18.13 16.92 16.75
CA VAL A 144 -17.89 15.48 16.59
C VAL A 144 -17.24 14.88 17.82
N ASN A 145 -16.24 15.56 18.39
CA ASN A 145 -15.57 15.09 19.62
C ASN A 145 -16.51 15.09 20.83
N ALA A 146 -17.41 16.06 20.93
CA ALA A 146 -18.36 16.16 22.02
C ALA A 146 -19.54 15.18 21.89
N LEU A 147 -20.03 14.95 20.67
CA LEU A 147 -21.29 14.23 20.45
C LEU A 147 -21.09 12.75 20.09
N ILE A 148 -19.92 12.36 19.54
CA ILE A 148 -19.64 10.99 19.13
C ILE A 148 -18.49 10.45 20.01
N VAL A 149 -18.84 9.77 21.09
CA VAL A 149 -17.85 9.19 22.02
C VAL A 149 -17.09 8.02 21.40
N ASP A 150 -17.79 7.18 20.61
CA ASP A 150 -17.22 5.99 19.97
C ASP A 150 -16.21 6.35 18.84
N PRO A 151 -14.94 5.92 18.95
CA PRO A 151 -13.92 6.19 17.95
C PRO A 151 -14.25 5.63 16.54
N ALA A 152 -14.91 4.47 16.43
CA ALA A 152 -15.27 3.86 15.17
C ALA A 152 -16.34 4.70 14.43
N ARG A 153 -17.34 5.20 15.19
CA ARG A 153 -18.34 6.12 14.64
C ARG A 153 -17.74 7.45 14.22
N ARG A 154 -16.80 8.01 15.00
CA ARG A 154 -16.07 9.23 14.62
C ARG A 154 -15.33 9.03 13.29
N ARG A 155 -14.63 7.91 13.12
CA ARG A 155 -13.95 7.58 11.85
C ARG A 155 -14.93 7.47 10.69
N THR A 156 -16.06 6.79 10.90
CA THR A 156 -17.11 6.65 9.88
C THR A 156 -17.70 8.01 9.48
N PHE A 157 -17.97 8.89 10.44
CA PHE A 157 -18.42 10.26 10.18
C PHE A 157 -17.39 11.02 9.33
N TRP A 158 -16.11 11.04 9.76
CA TRP A 158 -15.06 11.75 9.05
C TRP A 158 -14.86 11.24 7.62
N ARG A 159 -14.88 9.93 7.43
CA ARG A 159 -14.81 9.33 6.09
C ARG A 159 -15.96 9.76 5.21
N ARG A 160 -17.19 9.72 5.72
CA ARG A 160 -18.38 10.20 4.96
C ARG A 160 -18.29 11.67 4.64
N LEU A 161 -17.82 12.49 5.58
CA LEU A 161 -17.66 13.92 5.35
C LEU A 161 -16.68 14.22 4.20
N VAL A 162 -15.55 13.47 4.12
CA VAL A 162 -14.49 13.77 3.13
C VAL A 162 -14.62 13.00 1.81
N GLU A 163 -15.39 11.91 1.75
CA GLU A 163 -15.57 11.07 0.55
C GLU A 163 -17.03 10.96 0.09
N GLY A 164 -17.98 11.39 0.93
CA GLY A 164 -19.42 11.22 0.74
C GLY A 164 -20.11 12.38 0.02
N PRO A 165 -21.44 12.47 0.21
CA PRO A 165 -22.26 13.51 -0.44
C PRO A 165 -21.85 14.92 -0.07
N ALA A 166 -21.49 15.19 1.20
CA ALA A 166 -21.05 16.50 1.65
C ALA A 166 -19.81 16.98 0.88
N ALA A 167 -18.79 16.10 0.71
CA ALA A 167 -17.62 16.43 -0.08
C ALA A 167 -17.96 16.79 -1.53
N ARG A 168 -18.83 16.01 -2.19
CA ARG A 168 -19.25 16.29 -3.57
C ARG A 168 -19.91 17.68 -3.70
N LEU A 169 -20.72 18.06 -2.73
CA LEU A 169 -21.37 19.40 -2.72
C LEU A 169 -20.33 20.52 -2.55
N VAL A 170 -19.36 20.38 -1.64
CA VAL A 170 -18.24 21.34 -1.50
C VAL A 170 -17.50 21.49 -2.81
N LEU A 171 -17.10 20.39 -3.43
CA LEU A 171 -16.33 20.40 -4.67
C LEU A 171 -17.14 20.98 -5.85
N ALA A 172 -18.47 20.84 -5.82
CA ALA A 172 -19.38 21.46 -6.78
C ALA A 172 -19.72 22.94 -6.48
N GLY A 173 -19.28 23.49 -5.32
CA GLY A 173 -19.50 24.88 -4.96
C GLY A 173 -20.74 25.13 -4.07
N ASP A 174 -21.49 24.11 -3.68
CA ASP A 174 -22.63 24.24 -2.77
C ASP A 174 -22.19 24.01 -1.29
N ASP A 175 -21.54 25.02 -0.72
CA ASP A 175 -21.07 24.97 0.67
C ASP A 175 -22.26 24.93 1.68
N ALA A 176 -23.38 25.53 1.36
CA ALA A 176 -24.57 25.52 2.22
C ALA A 176 -25.23 24.12 2.24
N GLY A 177 -25.40 23.50 1.08
CA GLY A 177 -25.89 22.12 0.94
C GLY A 177 -24.95 21.12 1.62
N ALA A 178 -23.65 21.29 1.46
CA ALA A 178 -22.63 20.47 2.12
C ALA A 178 -22.75 20.53 3.65
N ARG A 179 -22.92 21.74 4.21
CA ARG A 179 -23.09 21.93 5.67
C ARG A 179 -24.37 21.26 6.17
N ARG A 180 -25.50 21.40 5.47
CA ARG A 180 -26.76 20.73 5.83
C ARG A 180 -26.61 19.22 5.82
N THR A 181 -25.99 18.68 4.78
CA THR A 181 -25.72 17.24 4.66
C THR A 181 -24.84 16.74 5.79
N ALA A 182 -23.75 17.45 6.11
CA ALA A 182 -22.85 17.09 7.21
C ALA A 182 -23.54 17.13 8.58
N LEU A 183 -24.45 18.09 8.82
CA LEU A 183 -25.27 18.13 10.04
C LEU A 183 -26.23 16.94 10.14
N GLY A 184 -26.85 16.53 9.04
CA GLY A 184 -27.68 15.32 9.00
C GLY A 184 -26.87 14.06 9.30
N GLU A 185 -25.69 13.93 8.71
CA GLU A 185 -24.77 12.81 8.96
C GLU A 185 -24.26 12.78 10.44
N LEU A 186 -24.05 13.96 11.05
CA LEU A 186 -23.66 14.06 12.44
C LEU A 186 -24.82 13.62 13.38
N ASP A 187 -26.05 14.02 13.11
CA ASP A 187 -27.22 13.62 13.87
C ASP A 187 -27.49 12.12 13.74
N ASP A 188 -27.35 11.59 12.54
CA ASP A 188 -27.40 10.14 12.29
C ASP A 188 -26.33 9.37 13.07
N ALA A 189 -25.09 9.85 13.05
CA ALA A 189 -23.99 9.23 13.79
C ALA A 189 -24.20 9.28 15.30
N ARG A 190 -24.87 10.31 15.80
CA ARG A 190 -25.24 10.46 17.21
C ARG A 190 -26.35 9.48 17.62
N ARG A 191 -27.41 9.33 16.78
CA ARG A 191 -28.63 8.57 17.13
C ARG A 191 -28.51 7.07 16.91
N ARG A 192 -27.68 6.62 15.98
CA ARG A 192 -27.58 5.20 15.63
C ARG A 192 -26.92 4.38 16.76
N LEU A 193 -27.52 3.24 17.10
CA LEU A 193 -26.84 2.13 17.76
C LEU A 193 -25.57 1.79 16.96
N ALA A 194 -24.51 1.29 17.63
CA ALA A 194 -23.24 1.01 16.98
C ALA A 194 -23.48 0.33 15.62
N PRO A 195 -22.98 0.91 14.49
CA PRO A 195 -23.18 0.26 13.22
C PRO A 195 -22.53 -1.11 13.29
N VAL A 196 -23.25 -2.12 12.83
CA VAL A 196 -22.64 -3.44 12.61
C VAL A 196 -21.51 -3.22 11.61
N GLY A 197 -20.31 -3.68 11.91
CA GLY A 197 -19.15 -3.59 11.03
C GLY A 197 -19.34 -4.48 9.80
N ILE A 198 -18.31 -4.57 8.98
CA ILE A 198 -18.27 -5.46 7.82
C ILE A 198 -16.95 -6.19 7.76
N ALA A 199 -16.97 -7.47 7.40
CA ALA A 199 -15.78 -8.23 7.03
C ALA A 199 -15.59 -8.22 5.50
N HIS A 200 -14.36 -8.02 5.07
CA HIS A 200 -13.93 -8.21 3.69
C HIS A 200 -12.92 -9.36 3.64
N ILE A 201 -13.26 -10.45 2.94
CA ILE A 201 -12.34 -11.57 2.69
C ILE A 201 -11.61 -11.25 1.39
N VAL A 202 -10.33 -10.91 1.50
CA VAL A 202 -9.57 -10.24 0.43
C VAL A 202 -8.35 -11.05 0.02
N GLY A 203 -8.18 -11.25 -1.28
CA GLY A 203 -6.96 -11.83 -1.86
C GLY A 203 -5.83 -10.80 -1.92
N ALA A 204 -4.69 -11.17 -1.37
CA ALA A 204 -3.46 -10.37 -1.35
C ALA A 204 -2.65 -10.49 -2.66
N GLY A 205 -3.05 -11.38 -3.56
CA GLY A 205 -2.22 -11.73 -4.70
C GLY A 205 -1.03 -12.65 -4.34
N PRO A 206 -0.18 -12.96 -5.32
CA PRO A 206 0.88 -13.97 -5.17
C PRO A 206 2.11 -13.46 -4.41
N GLY A 207 2.28 -12.14 -4.27
CA GLY A 207 3.43 -11.59 -3.53
C GLY A 207 3.81 -10.16 -3.89
N ASP A 208 3.80 -9.80 -5.16
CA ASP A 208 4.02 -8.44 -5.63
C ASP A 208 2.85 -7.53 -5.21
N PRO A 209 3.08 -6.43 -4.48
CA PRO A 209 2.02 -5.51 -4.06
C PRO A 209 1.32 -4.81 -5.24
N ASP A 210 1.93 -4.72 -6.41
CA ASP A 210 1.32 -4.12 -7.60
C ASP A 210 0.35 -5.08 -8.32
N LEU A 211 0.31 -6.35 -7.90
CA LEU A 211 -0.70 -7.33 -8.30
C LEU A 211 -1.94 -7.36 -7.37
N LEU A 212 -2.03 -6.47 -6.40
CA LEU A 212 -3.27 -6.22 -5.69
C LEU A 212 -4.35 -5.70 -6.63
N THR A 213 -5.57 -6.19 -6.49
CA THR A 213 -6.70 -5.53 -7.17
C THR A 213 -6.88 -4.11 -6.60
N LEU A 214 -7.35 -3.17 -7.42
CA LEU A 214 -7.63 -1.79 -6.98
C LEU A 214 -8.53 -1.78 -5.74
N LYS A 215 -9.54 -2.67 -5.70
CA LYS A 215 -10.44 -2.81 -4.57
C LYS A 215 -9.75 -3.34 -3.32
N ALA A 216 -8.85 -4.32 -3.44
CA ALA A 216 -8.07 -4.81 -2.32
C ALA A 216 -7.18 -3.71 -1.73
N ALA A 217 -6.47 -2.96 -2.59
CA ALA A 217 -5.63 -1.84 -2.18
C ALA A 217 -6.43 -0.71 -1.50
N GLN A 218 -7.66 -0.44 -1.96
CA GLN A 218 -8.56 0.51 -1.33
C GLN A 218 -8.97 0.03 0.07
N LEU A 219 -9.43 -1.22 0.21
CA LEU A 219 -9.90 -1.78 1.47
C LEU A 219 -8.80 -1.85 2.53
N LEU A 220 -7.54 -2.10 2.14
CA LEU A 220 -6.40 -2.04 3.07
C LEU A 220 -6.21 -0.64 3.67
N ARG A 221 -6.52 0.43 2.92
CA ARG A 221 -6.47 1.81 3.42
C ARG A 221 -7.69 2.19 4.27
N GLU A 222 -8.81 1.44 4.17
CA GLU A 222 -10.05 1.71 4.89
C GLU A 222 -10.23 0.86 6.14
N ALA A 223 -9.55 -0.28 6.23
CA ALA A 223 -9.70 -1.25 7.31
C ALA A 223 -9.34 -0.66 8.69
N ASP A 224 -10.11 -1.03 9.71
CA ASP A 224 -9.78 -0.80 11.11
C ASP A 224 -8.83 -1.87 11.65
N ALA A 225 -9.03 -3.12 11.18
CA ALA A 225 -8.18 -4.25 11.50
C ALA A 225 -7.95 -5.12 10.26
N ILE A 226 -6.73 -5.64 10.13
CA ILE A 226 -6.33 -6.53 9.06
C ILE A 226 -5.82 -7.83 9.69
N LEU A 227 -6.62 -8.89 9.58
CA LEU A 227 -6.21 -10.24 9.97
C LEU A 227 -5.52 -10.88 8.78
N HIS A 228 -4.23 -11.18 8.88
CA HIS A 228 -3.46 -11.64 7.73
C HIS A 228 -2.75 -12.97 7.95
N ASP A 229 -2.60 -13.75 6.88
CA ASP A 229 -1.79 -14.97 6.86
C ASP A 229 -0.29 -14.63 6.86
N ASP A 230 0.56 -15.55 7.32
CA ASP A 230 2.02 -15.41 7.29
C ASP A 230 2.60 -15.33 5.88
N LEU A 231 1.92 -15.88 4.89
CA LEU A 231 2.33 -15.84 3.49
C LEU A 231 2.15 -14.46 2.84
N VAL A 232 1.43 -13.53 3.48
CA VAL A 232 1.27 -12.16 2.98
C VAL A 232 2.56 -11.38 3.22
N PRO A 233 3.22 -10.86 2.16
CA PRO A 233 4.50 -10.17 2.32
C PRO A 233 4.36 -8.84 3.05
N PRO A 234 5.40 -8.38 3.77
CA PRO A 234 5.44 -7.07 4.40
C PRO A 234 5.17 -5.91 3.43
N ALA A 235 5.60 -6.02 2.17
CA ALA A 235 5.37 -5.00 1.13
C ALA A 235 3.87 -4.82 0.80
N VAL A 236 3.06 -5.87 0.90
CA VAL A 236 1.61 -5.79 0.77
C VAL A 236 0.99 -5.17 2.01
N LEU A 237 1.42 -5.59 3.22
CA LEU A 237 0.95 -5.01 4.48
C LEU A 237 1.28 -3.52 4.60
N ALA A 238 2.38 -3.06 4.01
CA ALA A 238 2.75 -1.64 3.97
C ALA A 238 1.76 -0.76 3.16
N ARG A 239 0.84 -1.35 2.39
CA ARG A 239 -0.26 -0.63 1.72
C ARG A 239 -1.42 -0.29 2.66
N ALA A 240 -1.44 -0.87 3.87
CA ALA A 240 -2.40 -0.53 4.89
C ALA A 240 -2.19 0.89 5.43
N ARG A 241 -3.25 1.49 5.98
CA ARG A 241 -3.09 2.75 6.70
C ARG A 241 -2.29 2.54 7.99
N ARG A 242 -1.56 3.58 8.44
CA ARG A 242 -0.61 3.47 9.55
C ARG A 242 -1.23 3.12 10.90
N ASP A 243 -2.49 3.46 11.10
CA ASP A 243 -3.23 3.23 12.35
C ASP A 243 -4.15 2.00 12.28
N ALA A 244 -4.13 1.22 11.19
CA ALA A 244 -4.82 -0.06 11.14
C ALA A 244 -4.13 -1.08 12.05
N GLU A 245 -4.92 -1.84 12.80
CA GLU A 245 -4.40 -2.93 13.62
C GLU A 245 -4.04 -4.13 12.72
N LEU A 246 -2.76 -4.50 12.68
CA LEU A 246 -2.30 -5.69 11.96
C LEU A 246 -2.29 -6.88 12.92
N VAL A 247 -3.10 -7.91 12.61
CA VAL A 247 -3.26 -9.11 13.43
C VAL A 247 -2.76 -10.32 12.64
N PRO A 248 -1.57 -10.86 12.95
CA PRO A 248 -1.09 -12.08 12.32
C PRO A 248 -1.88 -13.28 12.84
N VAL A 249 -2.56 -13.99 11.96
CA VAL A 249 -3.35 -15.21 12.29
C VAL A 249 -2.75 -16.46 11.64
N GLY A 250 -1.59 -16.34 11.00
CA GLY A 250 -0.88 -17.43 10.34
C GLY A 250 -0.13 -18.36 11.31
N LYS A 251 0.49 -19.41 10.75
CA LYS A 251 1.22 -20.44 11.50
C LYS A 251 2.73 -20.17 11.47
N ARG A 252 3.25 -19.25 12.29
CA ARG A 252 4.71 -19.07 12.43
C ARG A 252 5.28 -19.94 13.53
N LYS A 253 6.50 -20.50 13.33
CA LYS A 253 7.27 -21.16 14.39
C LYS A 253 7.48 -20.15 15.54
N GLY A 254 6.99 -20.49 16.75
CA GLY A 254 7.19 -19.68 17.97
C GLY A 254 6.04 -18.73 18.33
N HIS A 255 4.96 -18.64 17.55
CA HIS A 255 3.75 -17.89 17.90
C HIS A 255 2.56 -18.81 18.16
N VAL A 256 1.61 -18.34 18.97
CA VAL A 256 0.34 -19.04 19.25
C VAL A 256 -0.33 -19.40 17.90
N ARG A 257 -0.61 -20.68 17.70
CA ARG A 257 -1.30 -21.15 16.50
C ARG A 257 -2.77 -20.82 16.62
N TRP A 258 -3.28 -19.90 15.82
CA TRP A 258 -4.71 -19.72 15.66
C TRP A 258 -5.31 -20.91 14.93
N THR A 259 -6.33 -21.52 15.52
CA THR A 259 -7.19 -22.49 14.83
C THR A 259 -8.13 -21.73 13.88
N GLN A 260 -8.77 -22.46 12.95
CA GLN A 260 -9.74 -21.81 12.06
C GLN A 260 -10.93 -21.26 12.85
N ASP A 261 -11.37 -21.96 13.89
CA ASP A 261 -12.47 -21.53 14.75
C ASP A 261 -12.13 -20.24 15.53
N GLU A 262 -10.90 -20.11 16.01
CA GLU A 262 -10.44 -18.88 16.63
C GLU A 262 -10.38 -17.70 15.67
N ILE A 263 -9.94 -17.92 14.43
CA ILE A 263 -9.96 -16.89 13.37
C ILE A 263 -11.40 -16.47 13.07
N ASN A 264 -12.30 -17.43 12.91
CA ASN A 264 -13.72 -17.19 12.66
C ASN A 264 -14.37 -16.42 13.81
N ALA A 265 -14.11 -16.81 15.06
CA ALA A 265 -14.61 -16.13 16.24
C ALA A 265 -14.10 -14.68 16.35
N GLU A 266 -12.84 -14.44 16.03
CA GLU A 266 -12.25 -13.10 16.06
C GLU A 266 -12.84 -12.19 14.97
N LEU A 267 -13.06 -12.71 13.75
CA LEU A 267 -13.77 -11.99 12.69
C LEU A 267 -15.16 -11.57 13.15
N VAL A 268 -15.94 -12.50 13.69
CA VAL A 268 -17.29 -12.26 14.20
C VAL A 268 -17.28 -11.22 15.33
N ARG A 269 -16.36 -11.34 16.29
CA ARG A 269 -16.21 -10.42 17.42
C ARG A 269 -15.97 -8.98 16.95
N ARG A 270 -15.03 -8.80 16.01
CA ARG A 270 -14.66 -7.47 15.51
C ARG A 270 -15.76 -6.82 14.69
N VAL A 271 -16.43 -7.59 13.84
CA VAL A 271 -17.56 -7.09 13.05
C VAL A 271 -18.73 -6.69 13.94
N ARG A 272 -19.04 -7.47 14.98
CA ARG A 272 -20.04 -7.09 16.01
C ARG A 272 -19.67 -5.81 16.75
N ALA A 273 -18.38 -5.57 16.95
CA ALA A 273 -17.88 -4.34 17.56
C ALA A 273 -17.91 -3.13 16.60
N GLY A 274 -18.46 -3.27 15.39
CA GLY A 274 -18.62 -2.18 14.42
C GLY A 274 -17.40 -1.89 13.56
N GLN A 275 -16.36 -2.77 13.58
CA GLN A 275 -15.13 -2.56 12.82
C GLN A 275 -15.30 -2.94 11.35
N THR A 276 -14.62 -2.23 10.46
CA THR A 276 -14.33 -2.67 9.10
C THR A 276 -13.10 -3.57 9.13
N VAL A 277 -13.31 -4.87 8.95
CA VAL A 277 -12.25 -5.88 9.07
C VAL A 277 -11.86 -6.40 7.70
N VAL A 278 -10.58 -6.41 7.40
CA VAL A 278 -10.02 -7.11 6.23
C VAL A 278 -9.39 -8.42 6.70
N ARG A 279 -9.90 -9.54 6.22
CA ARG A 279 -9.21 -10.83 6.28
C ARG A 279 -8.36 -10.98 5.02
N LEU A 280 -7.06 -10.78 5.14
CA LEU A 280 -6.13 -10.74 4.02
C LEU A 280 -5.44 -12.09 3.83
N LYS A 281 -5.68 -12.73 2.69
CA LYS A 281 -5.23 -14.09 2.37
C LYS A 281 -4.28 -14.08 1.19
N ALA A 282 -3.18 -14.84 1.26
CA ALA A 282 -2.26 -14.96 0.12
C ALA A 282 -2.96 -15.56 -1.11
N GLY A 283 -2.65 -15.06 -2.29
CA GLY A 283 -3.29 -15.45 -3.54
C GLY A 283 -4.75 -15.01 -3.62
N ASP A 284 -5.64 -15.95 -3.90
CA ASP A 284 -7.10 -15.79 -3.93
C ASP A 284 -7.73 -16.49 -2.72
N PRO A 285 -8.70 -15.88 -2.03
CA PRO A 285 -9.27 -16.43 -0.81
C PRO A 285 -10.03 -17.77 -1.01
N PHE A 286 -10.51 -18.04 -2.22
CA PHE A 286 -11.30 -19.25 -2.54
C PHE A 286 -10.49 -20.32 -3.27
N VAL A 287 -9.21 -20.09 -3.56
CA VAL A 287 -8.32 -21.09 -4.14
C VAL A 287 -7.38 -21.63 -3.05
N PHE A 288 -7.75 -22.75 -2.43
CA PHE A 288 -7.04 -23.40 -1.32
C PHE A 288 -6.77 -22.51 -0.10
N GLY A 289 -7.55 -21.42 0.03
CA GLY A 289 -7.37 -20.41 1.08
C GLY A 289 -8.33 -20.55 2.26
N ARG A 290 -9.28 -21.51 2.27
CA ARG A 290 -10.31 -21.71 3.31
C ARG A 290 -11.21 -20.49 3.52
N GLY A 291 -11.25 -19.52 2.58
CA GLY A 291 -12.10 -18.34 2.69
C GLY A 291 -13.59 -18.65 2.75
N GLY A 292 -14.02 -19.80 2.23
CA GLY A 292 -15.41 -20.30 2.34
C GLY A 292 -15.85 -20.46 3.78
N GLU A 293 -15.03 -21.12 4.61
CA GLU A 293 -15.32 -21.35 6.04
C GLU A 293 -15.46 -20.05 6.83
N GLU A 294 -14.61 -19.04 6.51
CA GLU A 294 -14.67 -17.72 7.14
C GLU A 294 -15.95 -16.96 6.74
N VAL A 295 -16.37 -17.08 5.48
CA VAL A 295 -17.64 -16.51 4.97
C VAL A 295 -18.85 -17.18 5.60
N GLU A 296 -18.85 -18.50 5.73
CA GLU A 296 -19.91 -19.27 6.36
C GLU A 296 -20.11 -18.85 7.81
N ALA A 297 -19.05 -18.79 8.62
CA ALA A 297 -19.10 -18.37 10.01
C ALA A 297 -19.67 -16.95 10.18
N LEU A 298 -19.32 -16.01 9.31
CA LEU A 298 -19.86 -14.64 9.34
C LEU A 298 -21.35 -14.61 8.95
N ARG A 299 -21.76 -15.39 7.94
CA ARG A 299 -23.17 -15.49 7.51
C ARG A 299 -24.04 -16.15 8.58
N GLU A 300 -23.57 -17.22 9.19
CA GLU A 300 -24.26 -17.88 10.31
C GLU A 300 -24.44 -16.93 11.49
N ALA A 301 -23.47 -16.04 11.74
CA ALA A 301 -23.58 -15.00 12.75
C ALA A 301 -24.49 -13.82 12.36
N GLY A 302 -25.09 -13.84 11.14
CA GLY A 302 -25.93 -12.76 10.60
C GLY A 302 -25.18 -11.47 10.31
N LEU A 303 -23.87 -11.54 10.00
CA LEU A 303 -22.99 -10.38 9.83
C LEU A 303 -22.69 -10.11 8.37
N PRO A 304 -22.52 -8.81 7.99
CA PRO A 304 -22.17 -8.43 6.63
C PRO A 304 -20.77 -8.93 6.25
N VAL A 305 -20.67 -9.60 5.09
CA VAL A 305 -19.40 -10.06 4.53
C VAL A 305 -19.36 -9.81 3.03
N ALA A 306 -18.23 -9.35 2.54
CA ALA A 306 -17.94 -9.19 1.11
C ALA A 306 -16.64 -9.90 0.74
N ILE A 307 -16.59 -10.42 -0.49
CA ILE A 307 -15.43 -11.14 -1.00
C ILE A 307 -14.77 -10.30 -2.09
N VAL A 308 -13.44 -10.22 -2.05
CA VAL A 308 -12.63 -9.55 -3.07
C VAL A 308 -11.58 -10.53 -3.58
N PRO A 309 -11.65 -10.93 -4.85
CA PRO A 309 -10.70 -11.89 -5.40
C PRO A 309 -9.29 -11.31 -5.45
N GLY A 310 -8.31 -12.20 -5.54
CA GLY A 310 -6.91 -11.87 -5.80
C GLY A 310 -6.34 -12.70 -6.93
N VAL A 311 -5.19 -12.28 -7.46
CA VAL A 311 -4.44 -13.10 -8.40
C VAL A 311 -3.95 -14.34 -7.66
N THR A 312 -4.46 -15.51 -8.04
CA THR A 312 -4.05 -16.76 -7.38
C THR A 312 -2.60 -17.11 -7.69
N ALA A 313 -1.93 -17.85 -6.80
CA ALA A 313 -0.51 -18.19 -6.94
C ALA A 313 -0.20 -18.89 -8.27
N ALA A 314 -1.09 -19.76 -8.78
CA ALA A 314 -0.87 -20.43 -10.06
C ALA A 314 -0.70 -19.44 -11.22
N LEU A 315 -1.55 -18.43 -11.31
CA LEU A 315 -1.46 -17.41 -12.36
C LEU A 315 -0.24 -16.51 -12.17
N GLY A 316 0.01 -16.03 -10.95
CA GLY A 316 1.12 -15.14 -10.67
C GLY A 316 2.49 -15.79 -10.88
N CYS A 317 2.70 -16.98 -10.29
CA CYS A 317 3.94 -17.75 -10.42
C CYS A 317 4.22 -18.15 -11.88
N ALA A 318 3.19 -18.61 -12.60
CA ALA A 318 3.34 -19.00 -13.99
C ALA A 318 3.73 -17.79 -14.87
N ALA A 319 3.03 -16.68 -14.74
CA ALA A 319 3.32 -15.46 -15.49
C ALA A 319 4.72 -14.92 -15.19
N SER A 320 5.11 -14.84 -13.92
CA SER A 320 6.43 -14.35 -13.51
C SER A 320 7.59 -15.28 -13.91
N ALA A 321 7.30 -16.58 -14.14
CA ALA A 321 8.26 -17.56 -14.64
C ALA A 321 8.24 -17.73 -16.18
N GLY A 322 7.42 -16.95 -16.91
CA GLY A 322 7.27 -17.06 -18.35
C GLY A 322 6.60 -18.36 -18.82
N ILE A 323 5.79 -18.99 -17.96
CA ILE A 323 5.11 -20.26 -18.26
C ILE A 323 3.64 -19.98 -18.58
N PRO A 324 3.18 -20.11 -19.83
CA PRO A 324 1.76 -20.05 -20.14
C PRO A 324 1.05 -21.31 -19.64
N LEU A 325 0.08 -21.16 -18.71
CA LEU A 325 -0.66 -22.32 -18.16
C LEU A 325 -1.48 -23.05 -19.22
N THR A 326 -1.89 -22.37 -20.29
CA THR A 326 -2.50 -22.95 -21.49
C THR A 326 -1.72 -22.53 -22.71
N HIS A 327 -1.57 -23.43 -23.68
CA HIS A 327 -0.85 -23.14 -24.90
C HIS A 327 -1.47 -23.93 -26.06
N ARG A 328 -1.73 -23.25 -27.19
CA ARG A 328 -2.48 -23.83 -28.33
C ARG A 328 -1.98 -25.20 -28.80
N LYS A 329 -0.66 -25.45 -28.69
CA LYS A 329 -0.04 -26.70 -29.16
C LYS A 329 0.33 -27.66 -28.03
N LEU A 330 0.39 -27.22 -26.76
CA LEU A 330 0.98 -27.98 -25.66
C LEU A 330 -0.05 -28.33 -24.59
N ALA A 331 -1.00 -27.44 -24.28
CA ALA A 331 -1.94 -27.66 -23.18
C ALA A 331 -3.26 -26.92 -23.43
N SER A 332 -4.36 -27.67 -23.58
CA SER A 332 -5.71 -27.13 -23.75
C SER A 332 -6.47 -26.94 -22.44
N ALA A 333 -5.94 -27.47 -21.34
CA ALA A 333 -6.57 -27.41 -20.02
C ALA A 333 -5.53 -27.20 -18.91
N VAL A 334 -5.97 -26.57 -17.81
CA VAL A 334 -5.19 -26.45 -16.58
C VAL A 334 -6.04 -26.85 -15.38
N THR A 335 -5.43 -27.58 -14.47
CA THR A 335 -6.08 -27.99 -13.21
C THR A 335 -5.24 -27.51 -12.01
N PHE A 336 -5.91 -26.92 -11.04
CA PHE A 336 -5.32 -26.60 -9.74
C PHE A 336 -5.60 -27.72 -8.76
N VAL A 337 -4.55 -28.25 -8.15
CA VAL A 337 -4.66 -29.33 -7.16
C VAL A 337 -3.86 -28.99 -5.91
N SER A 338 -4.29 -29.55 -4.76
CA SER A 338 -3.49 -29.54 -3.53
C SER A 338 -2.62 -30.78 -3.48
N GLY A 339 -1.31 -30.61 -3.26
CA GLY A 339 -0.39 -31.73 -2.98
C GLY A 339 -0.66 -32.37 -1.62
N HIS A 340 -1.22 -31.58 -0.68
CA HIS A 340 -1.56 -32.05 0.66
C HIS A 340 -3.02 -32.49 0.71
N SER A 341 -3.25 -33.78 1.04
CA SER A 341 -4.59 -34.33 1.33
C SER A 341 -4.77 -34.39 2.84
N ALA A 342 -5.69 -33.60 3.40
CA ALA A 342 -5.90 -33.54 4.85
C ALA A 342 -6.41 -34.85 5.45
N ASP A 343 -7.12 -35.70 4.69
CA ASP A 343 -7.78 -36.92 5.20
C ASP A 343 -7.94 -38.07 4.21
N GLY A 344 -7.30 -38.04 3.04
CA GLY A 344 -7.33 -39.14 2.07
C GLY A 344 -8.71 -39.43 1.40
N SER A 345 -9.76 -38.75 1.81
CA SER A 345 -11.16 -39.09 1.45
C SER A 345 -11.61 -38.57 0.08
N ARG A 346 -10.89 -37.59 -0.51
CA ARG A 346 -11.11 -37.10 -1.88
C ARG A 346 -9.79 -37.02 -2.64
N ALA A 347 -9.27 -38.19 -3.03
CA ALA A 347 -8.12 -38.23 -3.94
C ALA A 347 -8.47 -37.53 -5.25
N ALA A 348 -7.63 -36.59 -5.70
CA ALA A 348 -7.74 -36.04 -7.04
C ALA A 348 -7.74 -37.19 -8.06
N ALA A 349 -8.47 -37.04 -9.15
CA ALA A 349 -8.53 -38.06 -10.23
C ALA A 349 -7.21 -38.04 -11.02
N TRP A 350 -6.13 -38.53 -10.41
CA TRP A 350 -4.78 -38.53 -10.94
C TRP A 350 -4.64 -39.09 -12.36
N PRO A 351 -5.39 -40.14 -12.77
CA PRO A 351 -5.38 -40.62 -14.16
C PRO A 351 -5.77 -39.53 -15.18
N THR A 352 -6.81 -38.76 -14.87
CA THR A 352 -7.25 -37.64 -15.73
C THR A 352 -6.23 -36.51 -15.74
N LEU A 353 -5.55 -36.25 -14.59
CA LEU A 353 -4.57 -35.19 -14.45
C LEU A 353 -3.23 -35.52 -15.13
N ALA A 354 -2.90 -36.80 -15.32
CA ALA A 354 -1.71 -37.28 -16.01
C ALA A 354 -1.83 -37.24 -17.55
N ALA A 355 -3.02 -36.93 -18.10
CA ALA A 355 -3.27 -36.93 -19.54
C ALA A 355 -2.37 -35.93 -20.30
N GLN A 356 -1.98 -36.29 -21.53
CA GLN A 356 -1.25 -35.40 -22.42
C GLN A 356 -2.09 -34.14 -22.77
N GLY A 357 -1.42 -33.02 -23.00
CA GLY A 357 -2.10 -31.77 -23.33
C GLY A 357 -2.76 -31.07 -22.13
N HIS A 358 -2.39 -31.44 -20.90
CA HIS A 358 -2.88 -30.90 -19.65
C HIS A 358 -1.77 -30.26 -18.85
N THR A 359 -2.04 -29.10 -18.25
CA THR A 359 -1.16 -28.45 -17.26
C THR A 359 -1.70 -28.69 -15.86
N LEU A 360 -0.82 -29.07 -14.94
CA LEU A 360 -1.17 -29.24 -13.54
C LEU A 360 -0.41 -28.20 -12.71
N ALA A 361 -1.13 -27.40 -11.94
CA ALA A 361 -0.56 -26.48 -10.96
C ALA A 361 -0.83 -27.02 -9.54
N VAL A 362 0.25 -27.44 -8.84
CA VAL A 362 0.15 -28.12 -7.55
C VAL A 362 0.52 -27.16 -6.44
N TYR A 363 -0.46 -26.80 -5.63
CA TYR A 363 -0.32 -26.03 -4.41
C TYR A 363 0.14 -26.91 -3.25
N MET A 364 0.96 -26.37 -2.34
CA MET A 364 1.45 -27.10 -1.15
C MET A 364 2.14 -28.42 -1.51
N GLY A 365 2.75 -28.47 -2.71
CA GLY A 365 3.30 -29.71 -3.26
C GLY A 365 4.80 -29.93 -2.95
N ALA A 366 5.55 -28.93 -2.52
CA ALA A 366 6.99 -29.07 -2.37
C ALA A 366 7.39 -30.11 -1.29
N THR A 367 6.72 -30.09 -0.14
CA THR A 367 6.91 -31.10 0.92
C THR A 367 6.39 -32.46 0.54
N GLU A 368 5.43 -32.53 -0.37
CA GLU A 368 4.76 -33.73 -0.85
C GLU A 368 5.26 -34.18 -2.23
N ALA A 369 6.40 -33.64 -2.69
CA ALA A 369 6.89 -33.83 -4.06
C ALA A 369 7.09 -35.29 -4.45
N ALA A 370 7.53 -36.15 -3.53
CA ALA A 370 7.65 -37.61 -3.74
C ALA A 370 6.30 -38.24 -4.01
N SER A 371 5.31 -37.93 -3.17
CA SER A 371 3.93 -38.44 -3.31
C SER A 371 3.26 -37.96 -4.61
N VAL A 372 3.45 -36.67 -4.95
CA VAL A 372 2.94 -36.08 -6.20
C VAL A 372 3.56 -36.77 -7.41
N ARG A 373 4.87 -36.94 -7.45
CA ARG A 373 5.59 -37.66 -8.50
C ARG A 373 5.05 -39.07 -8.67
N ASP A 374 5.02 -39.84 -7.58
CA ASP A 374 4.65 -41.24 -7.63
C ASP A 374 3.21 -41.44 -8.09
N ARG A 375 2.28 -40.62 -7.62
CA ARG A 375 0.88 -40.65 -8.06
C ARG A 375 0.72 -40.33 -9.55
N LEU A 376 1.47 -39.36 -10.09
CA LEU A 376 1.44 -39.03 -11.51
C LEU A 376 2.04 -40.14 -12.37
N LEU A 377 3.17 -40.73 -11.96
CA LEU A 377 3.78 -41.86 -12.66
C LEU A 377 2.86 -43.10 -12.67
N HIS A 378 2.24 -43.43 -11.54
CA HIS A 378 1.26 -44.52 -11.46
C HIS A 378 0.02 -44.27 -12.31
N ALA A 379 -0.34 -42.99 -12.48
CA ALA A 379 -1.46 -42.60 -13.33
C ALA A 379 -1.10 -42.55 -14.83
N GLY A 380 0.13 -42.92 -15.22
CA GLY A 380 0.58 -43.01 -16.61
C GLY A 380 1.29 -41.79 -17.17
N ALA A 381 1.63 -40.78 -16.35
CA ALA A 381 2.47 -39.66 -16.79
C ALA A 381 3.89 -40.15 -17.16
N ALA A 382 4.45 -39.60 -18.24
CA ALA A 382 5.81 -39.98 -18.64
C ALA A 382 6.84 -39.45 -17.63
N PRO A 383 7.87 -40.23 -17.25
CA PRO A 383 8.95 -39.76 -16.36
C PRO A 383 9.67 -38.53 -16.89
N THR A 384 9.64 -38.32 -18.21
CA THR A 384 10.25 -37.19 -18.90
C THR A 384 9.37 -35.95 -18.95
N THR A 385 8.12 -36.01 -18.48
CA THR A 385 7.20 -34.84 -18.45
C THR A 385 7.88 -33.64 -17.78
N PRO A 386 7.91 -32.45 -18.43
CA PRO A 386 8.53 -31.27 -17.87
C PRO A 386 7.85 -30.82 -16.59
N VAL A 387 8.66 -30.35 -15.63
CA VAL A 387 8.18 -29.76 -14.38
C VAL A 387 8.94 -28.45 -14.10
N ALA A 388 8.25 -27.51 -13.45
CA ALA A 388 8.85 -26.31 -12.89
C ALA A 388 8.40 -26.12 -11.44
N ILE A 389 9.31 -25.67 -10.58
CA ILE A 389 9.00 -25.22 -9.22
C ILE A 389 9.30 -23.74 -9.16
N VAL A 390 8.29 -22.95 -8.80
CA VAL A 390 8.41 -21.49 -8.60
C VAL A 390 8.27 -21.21 -7.12
N GLU A 391 9.34 -20.77 -6.50
CA GLU A 391 9.39 -20.35 -5.10
C GLU A 391 9.38 -18.84 -5.02
N ASN A 392 8.67 -18.28 -4.04
CA ASN A 392 8.49 -16.84 -3.84
C ASN A 392 8.03 -16.11 -5.12
N GLY A 393 7.14 -16.75 -5.90
CA GLY A 393 6.69 -16.23 -7.18
C GLY A 393 6.22 -14.78 -7.09
N THR A 394 6.62 -13.96 -8.07
CA THR A 394 6.37 -12.51 -8.17
C THR A 394 7.12 -11.62 -7.16
N ARG A 395 7.88 -12.20 -6.24
CA ARG A 395 8.69 -11.45 -5.27
C ARG A 395 10.11 -11.21 -5.81
N PRO A 396 10.86 -10.22 -5.27
CA PRO A 396 12.25 -9.97 -5.69
C PRO A 396 13.21 -11.15 -5.51
N ASP A 397 12.88 -12.05 -4.56
CA ASP A 397 13.64 -13.26 -4.24
C ASP A 397 13.06 -14.52 -4.90
N GLN A 398 12.31 -14.35 -6.00
CA GLN A 398 11.78 -15.48 -6.77
C GLN A 398 12.89 -16.40 -7.26
N ARG A 399 12.67 -17.71 -7.11
CA ARG A 399 13.53 -18.76 -7.69
C ARG A 399 12.70 -19.73 -8.53
N VAL A 400 13.23 -20.10 -9.70
CA VAL A 400 12.60 -21.06 -10.60
C VAL A 400 13.56 -22.23 -10.84
N SER A 401 13.08 -23.45 -10.60
CA SER A 401 13.82 -24.67 -10.89
C SER A 401 13.04 -25.52 -11.88
N THR A 402 13.66 -25.94 -12.96
CA THR A 402 13.07 -26.76 -14.02
C THR A 402 13.71 -28.14 -14.11
N GLY A 403 12.97 -29.11 -14.60
CA GLY A 403 13.46 -30.47 -14.80
C GLY A 403 12.39 -31.43 -15.32
N ARG A 404 12.54 -32.69 -15.02
CA ARG A 404 11.59 -33.76 -15.43
C ARG A 404 10.83 -34.26 -14.20
N LEU A 405 9.67 -34.85 -14.44
CA LEU A 405 8.81 -35.42 -13.38
C LEU A 405 9.58 -36.45 -12.53
N ALA A 406 10.42 -37.29 -13.15
CA ALA A 406 11.26 -38.24 -12.43
C ALA A 406 12.21 -37.57 -11.39
N ASP A 407 12.63 -36.34 -11.64
CA ASP A 407 13.55 -35.56 -10.79
C ASP A 407 12.82 -34.70 -9.74
N LEU A 408 11.48 -34.68 -9.71
CA LEU A 408 10.69 -33.73 -8.94
C LEU A 408 11.08 -33.70 -7.45
N THR A 409 11.32 -34.87 -6.82
CA THR A 409 11.72 -34.97 -5.41
C THR A 409 13.08 -34.29 -5.17
N ARG A 410 14.05 -34.50 -6.06
CA ARG A 410 15.37 -33.88 -5.97
C ARG A 410 15.31 -32.35 -6.16
N LEU A 411 14.52 -31.89 -7.12
CA LEU A 411 14.29 -30.47 -7.36
C LEU A 411 13.62 -29.81 -6.14
N ALA A 412 12.59 -30.44 -5.57
CA ALA A 412 11.86 -29.93 -4.43
C ALA A 412 12.72 -29.82 -3.15
N ALA A 413 13.75 -30.66 -3.00
CA ALA A 413 14.64 -30.65 -1.84
C ALA A 413 15.35 -29.29 -1.67
N ALA A 414 15.57 -28.53 -2.74
CA ALA A 414 16.14 -27.17 -2.69
C ALA A 414 15.13 -26.12 -2.17
N HIS A 415 13.83 -26.42 -2.25
CA HIS A 415 12.72 -25.54 -1.91
C HIS A 415 12.00 -25.92 -0.61
N THR A 416 12.58 -26.81 0.20
CA THR A 416 12.03 -27.26 1.48
C THR A 416 12.98 -27.04 2.66
N ARG A 417 14.12 -26.37 2.46
CA ARG A 417 15.08 -26.00 3.51
C ARG A 417 14.50 -24.95 4.44
N GLY A 418 15.05 -24.83 5.64
CA GLY A 418 14.45 -24.12 6.78
C GLY A 418 14.01 -22.66 6.58
N ASP A 419 14.51 -21.98 5.57
CA ASP A 419 14.16 -20.60 5.13
C ASP A 419 13.39 -20.55 3.80
N ALA A 420 12.96 -21.72 3.28
CA ALA A 420 12.23 -21.80 2.02
C ALA A 420 10.89 -21.06 2.09
N GLY A 421 10.60 -20.30 1.05
CA GLY A 421 9.34 -19.58 0.88
C GLY A 421 8.20 -20.43 0.30
N PRO A 422 7.03 -19.84 0.10
CA PRO A 422 5.92 -20.54 -0.56
C PRO A 422 6.30 -20.92 -1.99
N SER A 423 5.94 -22.15 -2.38
CA SER A 423 6.26 -22.67 -3.70
C SER A 423 5.06 -23.26 -4.41
N LEU A 424 5.08 -23.17 -5.74
CA LEU A 424 4.12 -23.78 -6.65
C LEU A 424 4.86 -24.74 -7.58
N ILE A 425 4.30 -25.94 -7.81
CA ILE A 425 4.80 -26.88 -8.82
C ILE A 425 3.90 -26.81 -10.05
N ILE A 426 4.50 -26.68 -11.24
CA ILE A 426 3.80 -26.72 -12.53
C ILE A 426 4.30 -27.97 -13.27
N VAL A 427 3.37 -28.84 -13.68
CA VAL A 427 3.67 -30.08 -14.40
C VAL A 427 2.98 -30.05 -15.76
N GLY A 428 3.69 -30.41 -16.82
CA GLY A 428 3.20 -30.45 -18.20
C GLY A 428 4.18 -29.83 -19.19
N GLU A 429 3.91 -30.04 -20.48
CA GLU A 429 4.81 -29.58 -21.57
C GLU A 429 5.11 -28.08 -21.53
N VAL A 430 4.20 -27.27 -21.02
CA VAL A 430 4.37 -25.81 -20.87
C VAL A 430 5.49 -25.45 -19.88
N ALA A 431 5.83 -26.31 -18.93
CA ALA A 431 6.88 -26.08 -17.96
C ALA A 431 8.29 -26.00 -18.60
N ALA A 432 8.46 -26.61 -19.78
CA ALA A 432 9.69 -26.50 -20.54
C ALA A 432 9.96 -25.10 -21.10
N LEU A 433 8.96 -24.24 -21.20
CA LEU A 433 9.09 -22.88 -21.72
C LEU A 433 9.79 -21.94 -20.73
N ALA A 434 9.75 -22.24 -19.42
CA ALA A 434 10.44 -21.44 -18.39
C ALA A 434 11.94 -21.25 -18.64
N ALA A 435 12.61 -22.23 -19.25
CA ALA A 435 14.05 -22.20 -19.50
C ALA A 435 14.48 -21.23 -20.63
N ALA A 436 13.57 -20.84 -21.52
CA ALA A 436 13.89 -20.04 -22.70
C ALA A 436 13.99 -18.52 -22.41
N GLU A 437 13.22 -18.00 -21.46
CA GLU A 437 13.17 -16.56 -21.16
C GLU A 437 14.26 -16.07 -20.21
N GLN A 438 14.71 -16.86 -19.24
CA GLN A 438 15.80 -16.46 -18.33
C GLN A 438 17.13 -16.24 -19.06
N GLN A 439 17.36 -16.89 -20.21
CA GLN A 439 18.53 -16.67 -21.07
C GLN A 439 18.41 -15.40 -21.92
N SER A 440 17.20 -14.92 -22.19
CA SER A 440 16.95 -13.73 -23.00
C SER A 440 17.14 -12.43 -22.20
N LEU A 441 16.68 -12.37 -20.95
CA LEU A 441 16.84 -11.19 -20.08
C LEU A 441 18.29 -10.95 -19.62
N ALA A 442 19.07 -12.01 -19.46
CA ALA A 442 20.52 -11.92 -19.16
C ALA A 442 21.37 -11.41 -20.33
N LYS A 443 20.81 -11.30 -21.54
CA LYS A 443 21.49 -10.75 -22.73
C LYS A 443 21.14 -9.30 -23.03
N VAL A 444 20.21 -8.70 -22.29
CA VAL A 444 19.72 -7.31 -22.48
C VAL A 444 20.14 -6.38 -21.34
N SER A 445 20.74 -6.92 -20.28
CA SER A 445 21.40 -6.19 -19.20
C SER A 445 22.93 -6.22 -19.38
#